data_4e79f5438b90478fe513151e24f5954d
#
_entry.id   4e79f5438b90478fe513151e24f5954d
#
_cell.length_a   1.000
_cell.length_b   1.000
_cell.length_c   1.000
_cell.angle_alpha   90.00
_cell.angle_beta   90.00
_cell.angle_gamma   90.00
#
_symmetry.space_group_name_H-M   'P 1'
#
loop_
_entity.id
_entity.type
_entity.pdbx_description
1 polymer ?
#
loop_
_entity_poly.entity_id
_entity_poly.type
_entity_poly.pdbx_seq_one_letter_code
_entity_poly.pdbx_strand_id
1 'polypeptide(L)'
;MKNSNIDFTNKKILITGGAGFIGSNLAFFIQENFPNANIVIFDCFRNESTFSNGNLISFGHYNNLIGFNGEIICGNINNKDDLSLLNDYQFDFIFHQAAISDTRVNNQEMIMKTNVNSFYDLL
;
A
#
# COMPACT_ATOMS: atom_id res chain seq x y z
N MET A 1 15.98 -28.79 -2.50
CA MET A 1 15.55 -27.51 -1.91
C MET A 1 14.07 -27.57 -1.60
N LYS A 2 13.73 -27.44 -0.33
CA LYS A 2 12.31 -27.41 0.05
C LYS A 2 11.76 -26.04 -0.30
N ASN A 3 10.76 -25.99 -1.15
CA ASN A 3 9.97 -24.79 -1.33
C ASN A 3 9.13 -24.58 -0.08
N SER A 4 9.50 -23.59 0.74
CA SER A 4 8.62 -23.17 1.80
C SER A 4 7.48 -22.39 1.16
N ASN A 5 6.31 -22.98 1.06
CA ASN A 5 5.14 -22.29 0.60
C ASN A 5 4.58 -21.44 1.75
N ILE A 6 4.56 -20.12 1.57
CA ILE A 6 3.89 -19.23 2.50
C ILE A 6 2.38 -19.41 2.30
N ASP A 7 1.68 -19.71 3.37
CA ASP A 7 0.23 -19.86 3.37
C ASP A 7 -0.41 -18.62 4.01
N PHE A 8 -1.19 -17.88 3.23
CA PHE A 8 -1.90 -16.70 3.69
C PHE A 8 -3.33 -16.98 4.16
N THR A 9 -3.74 -18.25 4.18
CA THR A 9 -5.10 -18.62 4.61
C THR A 9 -5.37 -18.14 6.03
N ASN A 10 -6.46 -17.40 6.21
CA ASN A 10 -6.87 -16.79 7.49
C ASN A 10 -5.86 -15.78 8.06
N LYS A 11 -4.87 -15.36 7.30
CA LYS A 11 -3.92 -14.35 7.72
C LYS A 11 -4.44 -12.96 7.42
N LYS A 12 -4.05 -12.00 8.26
CA LYS A 12 -4.37 -10.59 8.06
C LYS A 12 -3.16 -9.90 7.43
N ILE A 13 -3.37 -9.30 6.27
CA ILE A 13 -2.31 -8.78 5.41
C ILE A 13 -2.58 -7.32 5.12
N LEU A 14 -1.58 -6.47 5.40
CA LEU A 14 -1.60 -5.07 4.99
C LEU A 14 -0.75 -4.90 3.73
N ILE A 15 -1.30 -4.20 2.75
CA ILE A 15 -0.57 -3.78 1.56
C ILE A 15 -0.65 -2.25 1.47
N THR A 16 0.44 -1.56 1.78
CA THR A 16 0.53 -0.12 1.55
C THR A 16 0.86 0.13 0.08
N GLY A 17 0.26 1.15 -0.51
CA GLY A 17 0.39 1.37 -1.95
C GLY A 17 -0.37 0.32 -2.78
N GLY A 18 -1.38 -0.29 -2.19
CA GLY A 18 -2.12 -1.39 -2.81
C GLY A 18 -2.98 -0.99 -4.01
N ALA A 19 -3.20 0.30 -4.24
CA ALA A 19 -3.90 0.79 -5.43
C ALA A 19 -2.95 1.08 -6.60
N GLY A 20 -1.63 0.96 -6.40
CA GLY A 20 -0.63 1.04 -7.46
C GLY A 20 -0.55 -0.24 -8.28
N PHE A 21 0.28 -0.22 -9.32
CA PHE A 21 0.39 -1.36 -10.24
C PHE A 21 0.87 -2.63 -9.53
N ILE A 22 1.97 -2.56 -8.81
CA ILE A 22 2.55 -3.72 -8.13
C ILE A 22 1.67 -4.17 -6.97
N GLY A 23 1.25 -3.22 -6.12
CA GLY A 23 0.45 -3.53 -4.94
C GLY A 23 -0.91 -4.14 -5.28
N SER A 24 -1.59 -3.64 -6.32
CA SER A 24 -2.87 -4.20 -6.74
C SER A 24 -2.73 -5.60 -7.32
N ASN A 25 -1.71 -5.85 -8.12
CA ASN A 25 -1.45 -7.19 -8.64
C ASN A 25 -1.14 -8.18 -7.51
N LEU A 26 -0.38 -7.77 -6.50
CA LEU A 26 -0.13 -8.58 -5.32
C LEU A 26 -1.44 -8.89 -4.57
N ALA A 27 -2.29 -7.88 -4.37
CA ALA A 27 -3.56 -8.05 -3.69
C ALA A 27 -4.46 -9.07 -4.40
N PHE A 28 -4.59 -8.97 -5.73
CA PHE A 28 -5.38 -9.93 -6.51
C PHE A 28 -4.77 -11.32 -6.50
N PHE A 29 -3.45 -11.43 -6.59
CA PHE A 29 -2.78 -12.74 -6.48
C PHE A 29 -3.14 -13.44 -5.18
N ILE A 30 -3.06 -12.71 -4.05
CA ILE A 30 -3.39 -13.27 -2.75
C ILE A 30 -4.88 -13.61 -2.66
N GLN A 31 -5.75 -12.72 -3.15
CA GLN A 31 -7.19 -12.94 -3.13
C GLN A 31 -7.59 -14.19 -3.92
N GLU A 32 -7.00 -14.40 -5.09
CA GLU A 32 -7.32 -15.54 -5.96
C GLU A 32 -6.79 -16.85 -5.42
N ASN A 33 -5.60 -16.86 -4.83
CA ASN A 33 -4.95 -18.07 -4.35
C ASN A 33 -5.27 -18.39 -2.89
N PHE A 34 -5.68 -17.40 -2.11
CA PHE A 34 -6.01 -17.54 -0.69
C PHE A 34 -7.34 -16.82 -0.39
N PRO A 35 -8.50 -17.39 -0.79
CA PRO A 35 -9.79 -16.69 -0.67
C PRO A 35 -10.16 -16.29 0.75
N ASN A 36 -9.60 -16.97 1.76
CA ASN A 36 -9.85 -16.69 3.17
C ASN A 36 -8.83 -15.75 3.79
N ALA A 37 -7.88 -15.21 3.03
CA ALA A 37 -6.98 -14.18 3.51
C ALA A 37 -7.74 -12.87 3.74
N ASN A 38 -7.40 -12.16 4.82
CA ASN A 38 -7.98 -10.86 5.13
C ASN A 38 -7.01 -9.77 4.66
N ILE A 39 -7.29 -9.18 3.51
CA ILE A 39 -6.41 -8.20 2.87
C ILE A 39 -6.93 -6.80 3.16
N VAL A 40 -6.06 -5.94 3.65
CA VAL A 40 -6.31 -4.52 3.88
C VAL A 40 -5.34 -3.73 2.99
N ILE A 41 -5.90 -2.87 2.15
CA ILE A 41 -5.13 -1.95 1.32
C ILE A 41 -5.16 -0.58 1.98
N PHE A 42 -3.97 0.02 2.12
CA PHE A 42 -3.80 1.39 2.57
C PHE A 42 -3.11 2.19 1.46
N ASP A 43 -3.80 3.18 0.93
CA ASP A 43 -3.31 3.97 -0.21
C ASP A 43 -3.90 5.38 -0.15
N CYS A 44 -3.13 6.38 -0.57
CA CYS A 44 -3.62 7.75 -0.63
C CYS A 44 -4.37 8.06 -1.92
N PHE A 45 -4.34 7.21 -2.89
CA PHE A 45 -4.91 7.38 -4.23
C PHE A 45 -4.48 8.69 -4.88
N ARG A 46 -4.46 8.74 -6.19
CA ARG A 46 -4.07 9.97 -6.86
C ARG A 46 -5.23 10.97 -6.92
N ASN A 47 -4.90 12.21 -6.63
CA ASN A 47 -5.77 13.37 -6.73
C ASN A 47 -4.89 14.61 -6.95
N GLU A 48 -5.47 15.80 -6.92
CA GLU A 48 -4.71 17.04 -7.13
C GLU A 48 -3.54 17.20 -6.15
N SER A 49 -3.71 16.77 -4.88
CA SER A 49 -2.67 16.88 -3.87
C SER A 49 -1.51 15.90 -4.05
N THR A 50 -1.65 14.91 -4.92
CA THR A 50 -0.60 13.91 -5.18
C THR A 50 0.36 14.31 -6.30
N PHE A 51 0.27 15.54 -6.80
CA PHE A 51 1.22 16.07 -7.77
C PHE A 51 2.31 16.89 -7.07
N SER A 52 3.53 16.74 -7.55
CA SER A 52 4.67 17.57 -7.14
C SER A 52 5.39 18.06 -8.39
N ASN A 53 5.47 19.40 -8.55
CA ASN A 53 6.08 20.02 -9.73
C ASN A 53 5.51 19.51 -11.06
N GLY A 54 4.19 19.26 -11.10
CA GLY A 54 3.52 18.72 -12.28
C GLY A 54 3.73 17.22 -12.49
N ASN A 55 4.45 16.53 -11.60
CA ASN A 55 4.68 15.10 -11.66
C ASN A 55 3.86 14.36 -10.62
N LEU A 56 3.44 13.17 -10.97
CA LEU A 56 2.59 12.35 -10.14
C LEU A 56 3.41 11.68 -9.03
N ILE A 57 3.05 11.96 -7.78
CA ILE A 57 3.71 11.34 -6.60
C ILE A 57 2.98 10.10 -6.09
N SER A 58 1.80 9.81 -6.61
CA SER A 58 1.06 8.59 -6.33
C SER A 58 0.47 8.06 -7.63
N PHE A 59 0.63 6.76 -7.87
CA PHE A 59 0.01 6.06 -8.99
C PHE A 59 -1.23 5.26 -8.57
N GLY A 60 -1.63 5.34 -7.30
CA GLY A 60 -2.79 4.65 -6.80
C GLY A 60 -4.07 5.10 -7.50
N HIS A 61 -4.84 4.15 -8.03
CA HIS A 61 -6.08 4.42 -8.73
C HIS A 61 -7.11 3.35 -8.43
N TYR A 62 -8.34 3.77 -8.20
CA TYR A 62 -9.45 2.85 -7.90
C TYR A 62 -9.71 1.83 -9.01
N ASN A 63 -9.43 2.19 -10.28
CA ASN A 63 -9.57 1.25 -11.39
C ASN A 63 -8.71 0.00 -11.23
N ASN A 64 -7.56 0.12 -10.54
CA ASN A 64 -6.69 -1.02 -10.27
C ASN A 64 -7.28 -2.00 -9.26
N LEU A 65 -8.33 -1.62 -8.57
CA LEU A 65 -8.97 -2.42 -7.52
C LEU A 65 -10.37 -2.93 -7.88
N ILE A 66 -10.77 -2.81 -9.14
CA ILE A 66 -12.05 -3.35 -9.60
C ILE A 66 -12.02 -4.88 -9.42
N GLY A 67 -13.01 -5.40 -8.66
CA GLY A 67 -13.07 -6.82 -8.33
C GLY A 67 -12.33 -7.22 -7.05
N PHE A 68 -11.62 -6.29 -6.41
CA PHE A 68 -11.05 -6.53 -5.09
C PHE A 68 -12.16 -6.56 -4.03
N ASN A 69 -12.15 -7.56 -3.16
CA ASN A 69 -13.21 -7.77 -2.16
C ASN A 69 -12.73 -7.60 -0.71
N GLY A 70 -11.49 -7.18 -0.50
CA GLY A 70 -10.97 -6.89 0.84
C GLY A 70 -11.31 -5.47 1.32
N GLU A 71 -10.65 -5.04 2.38
CA GLU A 71 -10.79 -3.70 2.93
C GLU A 71 -9.89 -2.70 2.22
N ILE A 72 -10.39 -1.49 2.02
CA ILE A 72 -9.61 -0.37 1.46
C ILE A 72 -9.70 0.79 2.44
N ILE A 73 -8.54 1.25 2.89
CA ILE A 73 -8.40 2.43 3.75
C ILE A 73 -7.69 3.50 2.95
N CYS A 74 -8.36 4.63 2.75
CA CYS A 74 -7.74 5.80 2.12
C CYS A 74 -6.97 6.59 3.16
N GLY A 75 -5.67 6.71 2.97
CA GLY A 75 -4.81 7.46 3.89
C GLY A 75 -3.43 7.68 3.33
N ASN A 76 -2.73 8.65 3.91
CA ASN A 76 -1.38 9.01 3.52
C ASN A 76 -0.37 8.39 4.49
N ILE A 77 0.60 7.66 3.96
CA ILE A 77 1.65 7.02 4.76
C ILE A 77 2.49 8.03 5.56
N ASN A 78 2.48 9.29 5.16
CA ASN A 78 3.18 10.37 5.85
C ASN A 78 2.35 11.04 6.95
N ASN A 79 1.10 10.68 7.11
CA ASN A 79 0.20 11.27 8.08
C ASN A 79 -0.03 10.29 9.24
N LYS A 80 0.41 10.67 10.45
CA LYS A 80 0.30 9.80 11.63
C LYS A 80 -1.14 9.56 12.05
N ASP A 81 -2.03 10.51 11.82
CA ASP A 81 -3.46 10.33 12.11
C ASP A 81 -4.07 9.29 11.17
N ASP A 82 -3.68 9.30 9.89
CA ASP A 82 -4.12 8.28 8.95
C ASP A 82 -3.57 6.91 9.32
N LEU A 83 -2.30 6.83 9.72
CA LEU A 83 -1.70 5.57 10.18
C LEU A 83 -2.38 5.03 11.44
N SER A 84 -2.94 5.89 12.28
CA SER A 84 -3.66 5.46 13.47
C SER A 84 -4.89 4.62 13.15
N LEU A 85 -5.43 4.72 11.93
CA LEU A 85 -6.53 3.86 11.46
C LEU A 85 -6.12 2.38 11.42
N LEU A 86 -4.84 2.09 11.41
CA LEU A 86 -4.30 0.73 11.40
C LEU A 86 -4.03 0.16 12.80
N ASN A 87 -4.16 0.97 13.85
CA ASN A 87 -3.77 0.58 15.21
C ASN A 87 -4.61 -0.57 15.79
N ASP A 88 -5.88 -0.70 15.37
CA ASP A 88 -6.76 -1.75 15.84
C ASP A 88 -6.55 -3.09 15.13
N TYR A 89 -5.70 -3.11 14.09
CA TYR A 89 -5.38 -4.31 13.36
C TYR A 89 -4.13 -4.97 13.92
N GLN A 90 -4.11 -6.30 13.87
CA GLN A 90 -2.91 -7.10 14.13
C GLN A 90 -2.57 -7.83 12.84
N PHE A 91 -1.65 -7.25 12.07
CA PHE A 91 -1.26 -7.82 10.79
C PHE A 91 -0.24 -8.94 10.96
N ASP A 92 -0.45 -10.04 10.26
CA ASP A 92 0.52 -11.13 10.18
C ASP A 92 1.61 -10.81 9.16
N PHE A 93 1.26 -10.07 8.11
CA PHE A 93 2.18 -9.67 7.04
C PHE A 93 1.92 -8.22 6.64
N ILE A 94 3.00 -7.49 6.36
CA ILE A 94 2.94 -6.14 5.82
C ILE A 94 3.79 -6.09 4.55
N PHE A 95 3.14 -5.81 3.42
CA PHE A 95 3.82 -5.53 2.16
C PHE A 95 3.83 -4.03 1.94
N HIS A 96 4.96 -3.41 2.19
CA HIS A 96 5.11 -1.96 2.09
C HIS A 96 5.51 -1.57 0.68
N GLN A 97 4.51 -1.26 -0.16
CA GLN A 97 4.69 -0.86 -1.55
C GLN A 97 4.47 0.65 -1.78
N ALA A 98 4.03 1.38 -0.74
CA ALA A 98 3.82 2.82 -0.84
C ALA A 98 5.17 3.53 -0.96
N ALA A 99 5.37 4.22 -2.08
CA ALA A 99 6.58 5.00 -2.34
C ALA A 99 6.33 5.98 -3.49
N ILE A 100 7.14 7.04 -3.54
CA ILE A 100 7.24 7.90 -4.72
C ILE A 100 8.22 7.23 -5.69
N SER A 101 7.72 6.79 -6.83
CA SER A 101 8.51 6.08 -7.83
C SER A 101 8.69 6.84 -9.15
N ASP A 102 8.01 7.97 -9.32
CA ASP A 102 8.21 8.82 -10.50
C ASP A 102 9.56 9.52 -10.40
N THR A 103 10.49 9.15 -11.28
CA THR A 103 11.86 9.67 -11.29
C THR A 103 11.95 11.15 -11.64
N ARG A 104 10.87 11.75 -12.14
CA ARG A 104 10.78 13.18 -12.46
C ARG A 104 10.48 14.04 -11.24
N VAL A 105 10.02 13.44 -10.14
CA VAL A 105 9.79 14.15 -8.88
C VAL A 105 11.14 14.57 -8.29
N ASN A 106 11.34 15.87 -8.08
CA ASN A 106 12.60 16.40 -7.58
C ASN A 106 12.51 17.03 -6.17
N ASN A 107 11.37 16.91 -5.52
CA ASN A 107 11.23 17.32 -4.12
C ASN A 107 11.87 16.26 -3.21
N GLN A 108 13.14 16.45 -2.88
CA GLN A 108 13.93 15.46 -2.12
C GLN A 108 13.39 15.25 -0.71
N GLU A 109 12.93 16.31 -0.07
CA GLU A 109 12.35 16.21 1.28
C GLU A 109 11.12 15.30 1.27
N MET A 110 10.22 15.47 0.30
CA MET A 110 9.04 14.65 0.15
C MET A 110 9.40 13.19 -0.16
N ILE A 111 10.39 12.96 -1.01
CA ILE A 111 10.86 11.61 -1.35
C ILE A 111 11.41 10.91 -0.11
N MET A 112 12.25 11.58 0.66
CA MET A 112 12.81 11.03 1.90
C MET A 112 11.71 10.73 2.92
N LYS A 113 10.78 11.67 3.10
CA LYS A 113 9.66 11.50 4.02
C LYS A 113 8.80 10.31 3.64
N THR A 114 8.48 10.19 2.37
CA THR A 114 7.59 9.12 1.87
C THR A 114 8.30 7.77 1.77
N ASN A 115 9.50 7.74 1.21
CA ASN A 115 10.16 6.47 0.88
C ASN A 115 11.01 5.91 2.01
N VAL A 116 11.42 6.74 2.96
CA VAL A 116 12.30 6.33 4.05
C VAL A 116 11.64 6.54 5.42
N ASN A 117 11.32 7.77 5.77
CA ASN A 117 10.85 8.10 7.13
C ASN A 117 9.50 7.46 7.44
N SER A 118 8.59 7.36 6.48
CA SER A 118 7.28 6.76 6.69
C SER A 118 7.36 5.28 7.07
N PHE A 119 8.41 4.59 6.67
CA PHE A 119 8.62 3.20 7.05
C PHE A 119 8.75 3.03 8.57
N TYR A 120 9.47 3.93 9.22
CA TYR A 120 9.60 3.91 10.68
C TYR A 120 8.26 4.21 11.36
N ASP A 121 7.49 5.13 10.80
CA ASP A 121 6.18 5.49 11.36
C ASP A 121 5.15 4.34 11.20
N LEU A 122 5.29 3.53 10.14
CA LEU A 122 4.44 2.37 9.90
C LEU A 122 4.70 1.24 10.90
N LEU A 123 5.94 1.04 11.27
CA LEU A 123 6.32 0.00 12.23
C LEU A 123 5.83 0.34 13.63
#